data_536c122d633277a53fd0ee8299b504d7
#
_entry.id   536c122d633277a53fd0ee8299b504d7
#
_cell.length_a   1.000
_cell.length_b   1.000
_cell.length_c   1.000
_cell.angle_alpha   90.00
_cell.angle_beta   90.00
_cell.angle_gamma   90.00
#
_symmetry.space_group_name_H-M   'P 1'
#
loop_
_entity.id
_entity.type
_entity.pdbx_description
1 polymer ?
#
loop_
_entity_poly.entity_id
_entity_poly.type
_entity_poly.pdbx_seq_one_letter_code
_entity_poly.pdbx_strand_id
1 'polypeptide(L)'
;DQLGSGFGGLALAGMFQTDGLLAATAAPGIGSAVEVLHHPPKAKRVVQLFMGGAASHLDLFDYKPSLEKHHGEKSDFGEHVEAFQNGLGPWMKSPFSFRQYGECGKHLSEVVAPLGDVADEMAFVHNMVGRTGVHSQATYLQSTGFDTPGFPGMGSWISYALGNMNENLPTFVVLP
;
A
#
# COMPACT_ATOMS: atom_id res chain seq x y z
N ASP A 1 -20.75 0.04 -8.47
CA ASP A 1 -20.20 0.41 -7.16
C ASP A 1 -18.71 0.62 -7.25
N GLN A 2 -18.31 1.74 -7.89
CA GLN A 2 -16.91 2.06 -8.13
C GLN A 2 -16.57 3.42 -7.51
N LEU A 3 -16.29 3.42 -6.22
CA LEU A 3 -15.63 4.55 -5.59
C LEU A 3 -14.15 4.21 -5.51
N GLY A 4 -13.39 4.77 -6.44
CA GLY A 4 -11.95 4.63 -6.48
C GLY A 4 -11.27 5.18 -5.22
N SER A 5 -10.16 4.61 -4.83
CA SER A 5 -9.40 4.92 -3.61
C SER A 5 -8.93 6.39 -3.49
N GLY A 6 -9.02 7.21 -4.53
CA GLY A 6 -8.77 8.65 -4.48
C GLY A 6 -9.89 9.43 -3.76
N PHE A 7 -11.15 9.08 -4.00
CA PHE A 7 -12.30 9.59 -3.25
C PHE A 7 -12.48 8.88 -1.90
N GLY A 8 -11.96 7.67 -1.76
CA GLY A 8 -11.98 6.91 -0.52
C GLY A 8 -11.30 7.63 0.65
N GLY A 9 -10.23 8.37 0.41
CA GLY A 9 -9.58 9.19 1.43
C GLY A 9 -10.43 10.36 1.90
N LEU A 10 -11.13 11.05 0.97
CA LEU A 10 -12.04 12.14 1.31
C LEU A 10 -13.36 11.63 1.91
N ALA A 11 -13.89 10.52 1.39
CA ALA A 11 -15.08 9.89 1.96
C ALA A 11 -14.79 9.28 3.34
N LEU A 12 -13.63 8.68 3.54
CA LEU A 12 -13.18 8.19 4.83
C LEU A 12 -12.98 9.35 5.83
N ALA A 13 -12.40 10.45 5.39
CA ALA A 13 -12.32 11.68 6.19
C ALA A 13 -13.72 12.21 6.57
N GLY A 14 -14.67 12.21 5.64
CA GLY A 14 -16.06 12.61 5.89
C GLY A 14 -16.82 11.66 6.82
N MET A 15 -16.63 10.36 6.69
CA MET A 15 -17.25 9.36 7.57
C MET A 15 -16.70 9.43 9.00
N PHE A 16 -15.44 9.67 9.17
CA PHE A 16 -14.84 9.86 10.49
C PHE A 16 -15.27 11.17 11.16
N GLN A 17 -15.69 12.18 10.40
CA GLN A 17 -16.22 13.44 10.91
C GLN A 17 -17.60 13.26 11.56
N THR A 18 -18.43 12.33 11.07
CA THR A 18 -19.77 12.07 11.61
C THR A 18 -19.77 11.25 12.90
N ASP A 19 -18.72 10.51 13.19
CA ASP A 19 -18.66 9.58 14.33
C ASP A 19 -18.06 10.18 15.62
N GLY A 20 -17.77 11.49 15.64
CA GLY A 20 -17.25 12.17 16.85
C GLY A 20 -15.88 11.65 17.36
N LEU A 21 -15.24 10.77 16.61
CA LEU A 21 -13.91 10.20 16.90
C LEU A 21 -12.78 11.23 16.71
N LEU A 22 -13.11 12.49 16.40
CA LEU A 22 -12.19 13.40 15.74
C LEU A 22 -12.11 14.76 16.45
N ALA A 23 -11.90 14.76 17.73
CA ALA A 23 -11.51 15.97 18.45
C ALA A 23 -10.02 16.22 18.34
N ALA A 24 -9.58 16.85 17.25
CA ALA A 24 -8.22 17.33 17.15
C ALA A 24 -8.18 18.83 16.90
N THR A 25 -7.57 19.53 17.81
CA THR A 25 -7.35 20.99 17.78
C THR A 25 -6.11 21.39 16.96
N ALA A 26 -5.62 20.50 16.09
CA ALA A 26 -4.49 20.82 15.22
C ALA A 26 -4.97 21.62 14.00
N ALA A 27 -4.34 22.76 13.76
CA ALA A 27 -4.63 23.56 12.58
C ALA A 27 -4.11 22.86 11.31
N PRO A 28 -4.88 22.86 10.21
CA PRO A 28 -4.42 22.40 8.93
C PRO A 28 -3.29 23.29 8.37
N GLY A 29 -2.56 22.77 7.40
CA GLY A 29 -1.50 23.52 6.73
C GLY A 29 -2.01 24.64 5.83
N ILE A 30 -1.12 25.47 5.32
CA ILE A 30 -1.42 26.58 4.43
C ILE A 30 -2.04 26.04 3.14
N GLY A 31 -3.18 26.62 2.72
CA GLY A 31 -3.90 26.20 1.52
C GLY A 31 -4.67 24.89 1.65
N SER A 32 -4.86 24.40 2.86
CA SER A 32 -5.69 23.20 3.13
C SER A 32 -7.14 23.39 2.67
N ALA A 33 -7.69 22.35 2.08
CA ALA A 33 -9.13 22.27 1.76
C ALA A 33 -9.99 21.82 2.96
N VAL A 34 -9.38 21.33 4.03
CA VAL A 34 -10.09 20.99 5.29
C VAL A 34 -9.83 22.05 6.34
N GLU A 35 -10.88 22.43 7.04
CA GLU A 35 -10.81 23.48 8.07
C GLU A 35 -10.28 22.95 9.40
N VAL A 36 -10.56 21.70 9.71
CA VAL A 36 -10.17 21.04 10.96
C VAL A 36 -9.63 19.66 10.69
N LEU A 37 -8.50 19.35 11.29
CA LEU A 37 -7.93 18.00 11.22
C LEU A 37 -8.65 17.06 12.20
N HIS A 38 -8.98 15.89 11.76
CA HIS A 38 -9.70 14.89 12.54
C HIS A 38 -8.88 14.29 13.69
N HIS A 39 -7.57 14.20 13.52
CA HIS A 39 -6.64 13.74 14.54
C HIS A 39 -5.45 14.68 14.66
N PRO A 40 -4.84 14.78 15.84
CA PRO A 40 -3.57 15.49 15.98
C PRO A 40 -2.52 14.83 15.04
N PRO A 41 -1.88 15.60 14.15
CA PRO A 41 -0.88 15.05 13.26
C PRO A 41 0.34 14.62 14.08
N LYS A 42 0.70 13.35 13.96
CA LYS A 42 1.93 12.81 14.56
C LYS A 42 3.07 12.79 13.55
N ALA A 43 2.78 12.48 12.30
CA ALA A 43 3.73 12.47 11.20
C ALA A 43 3.82 13.85 10.55
N LYS A 44 5.03 14.35 10.39
CA LYS A 44 5.33 15.62 9.71
C LYS A 44 5.75 15.41 8.24
N ARG A 45 6.19 14.22 7.90
CA ARG A 45 6.67 13.85 6.57
C ARG A 45 6.22 12.44 6.25
N VAL A 46 5.92 12.21 4.99
CA VAL A 46 5.56 10.88 4.46
C VAL A 46 6.53 10.57 3.32
N VAL A 47 7.11 9.39 3.36
CA VAL A 47 7.92 8.86 2.26
C VAL A 47 7.20 7.63 1.73
N GLN A 48 6.88 7.63 0.45
CA GLN A 48 6.33 6.47 -0.24
C GLN A 48 7.44 5.81 -1.04
N LEU A 49 7.80 4.58 -0.67
CA LEU A 49 8.71 3.75 -1.45
C LEU A 49 7.86 2.87 -2.37
N PHE A 50 7.79 3.28 -3.63
CA PHE A 50 6.97 2.59 -4.62
C PHE A 50 7.86 1.78 -5.57
N MET A 51 7.60 0.48 -5.61
CA MET A 51 8.30 -0.44 -6.52
C MET A 51 7.44 -0.68 -7.75
N GLY A 52 7.75 0.02 -8.84
CA GLY A 52 7.06 -0.15 -10.13
C GLY A 52 7.21 -1.60 -10.63
N GLY A 53 6.10 -2.21 -11.06
CA GLY A 53 6.07 -3.61 -11.47
C GLY A 53 5.93 -4.62 -10.33
N ALA A 54 5.82 -4.16 -9.11
CA ALA A 54 5.64 -4.87 -7.85
C ALA A 54 6.81 -5.79 -7.43
N ALA A 55 6.93 -5.96 -6.13
CA ALA A 55 7.77 -6.99 -5.53
C ALA A 55 6.95 -8.27 -5.30
N SER A 56 7.57 -9.42 -5.39
CA SER A 56 6.92 -10.68 -5.02
C SER A 56 6.69 -10.73 -3.50
N HIS A 57 5.46 -10.47 -3.07
CA HIS A 57 5.12 -10.49 -1.64
C HIS A 57 5.34 -11.86 -1.01
N LEU A 58 5.14 -12.95 -1.77
CA LEU A 58 5.38 -14.33 -1.32
C LEU A 58 6.86 -14.62 -1.06
N ASP A 59 7.75 -13.87 -1.68
CA ASP A 59 9.19 -14.02 -1.51
C ASP A 59 9.80 -13.06 -0.49
N LEU A 60 9.02 -12.09 -0.01
CA LEU A 60 9.52 -11.04 0.89
C LEU A 60 8.81 -10.99 2.24
N PHE A 61 7.48 -10.89 2.26
CA PHE A 61 6.72 -10.51 3.45
C PHE A 61 5.62 -11.49 3.86
N ASP A 62 5.17 -12.32 2.93
CA ASP A 62 3.99 -13.17 3.12
C ASP A 62 4.34 -14.66 3.05
N TYR A 63 4.95 -15.14 4.13
CA TYR A 63 5.34 -16.54 4.27
C TYR A 63 4.15 -17.48 4.17
N LYS A 64 4.22 -18.43 3.25
CA LYS A 64 3.16 -19.41 2.96
C LYS A 64 3.68 -20.84 3.13
N PRO A 65 3.57 -21.44 4.33
CA PRO A 65 3.97 -22.84 4.55
C PRO A 65 3.29 -23.84 3.59
N SER A 66 2.07 -23.52 3.14
CA SER A 66 1.34 -24.34 2.18
C SER A 66 2.06 -24.46 0.84
N LEU A 67 2.79 -23.43 0.40
CA LEU A 67 3.58 -23.49 -0.83
C LEU A 67 4.80 -24.42 -0.70
N GLU A 68 5.37 -24.53 0.50
CA GLU A 68 6.43 -25.51 0.76
C GLU A 68 5.90 -26.94 0.68
N LYS A 69 4.72 -27.15 1.29
CA LYS A 69 4.07 -28.48 1.32
C LYS A 69 3.66 -28.97 -0.06
N HIS A 70 3.14 -28.07 -0.91
CA HIS A 70 2.62 -28.41 -2.24
C HIS A 70 3.58 -28.09 -3.38
N HIS A 71 4.86 -27.81 -3.06
CA HIS A 71 5.86 -27.48 -4.07
C HIS A 71 6.00 -28.57 -5.14
N GLY A 72 5.87 -28.19 -6.40
CA GLY A 72 5.95 -29.08 -7.56
C GLY A 72 4.63 -29.77 -7.91
N GLU A 73 3.60 -29.69 -7.09
CA GLU A 73 2.27 -30.21 -7.42
C GLU A 73 1.56 -29.30 -8.43
N LYS A 74 0.63 -29.87 -9.19
CA LYS A 74 -0.19 -29.09 -10.14
C LYS A 74 -0.97 -28.02 -9.37
N SER A 75 -0.87 -26.78 -9.83
CA SER A 75 -1.65 -25.67 -9.24
C SER A 75 -3.14 -25.83 -9.54
N ASP A 76 -3.96 -25.64 -8.51
CA ASP A 76 -5.41 -25.60 -8.58
C ASP A 76 -5.91 -24.49 -7.65
N PHE A 77 -6.60 -23.51 -8.21
CA PHE A 77 -7.18 -22.39 -7.49
C PHE A 77 -8.68 -22.57 -7.22
N GLY A 78 -9.27 -23.68 -7.68
CA GLY A 78 -10.70 -23.90 -7.60
C GLY A 78 -11.54 -23.04 -8.55
N GLU A 79 -10.91 -22.14 -9.28
CA GLU A 79 -11.52 -21.24 -10.24
C GLU A 79 -10.60 -21.00 -11.44
N HIS A 80 -11.15 -20.42 -12.51
CA HIS A 80 -10.36 -20.06 -13.68
C HIS A 80 -9.46 -18.85 -13.37
N VAL A 81 -8.16 -19.02 -13.51
CA VAL A 81 -7.16 -17.94 -13.39
C VAL A 81 -6.57 -17.67 -14.75
N GLU A 82 -6.66 -16.41 -15.19
CA GLU A 82 -6.01 -15.96 -16.42
C GLU A 82 -4.49 -16.00 -16.29
N ALA A 83 -3.84 -16.73 -17.19
CA ALA A 83 -2.39 -16.74 -17.30
C ALA A 83 -1.95 -15.99 -18.56
N PHE A 84 -0.92 -15.17 -18.44
CA PHE A 84 -0.39 -14.39 -19.57
C PHE A 84 0.37 -15.25 -20.61
N GLN A 85 0.65 -16.50 -20.31
CA GLN A 85 1.35 -17.44 -21.18
C GLN A 85 0.66 -18.81 -21.16
N ASN A 86 1.35 -19.86 -21.50
CA ASN A 86 0.85 -21.22 -21.80
C ASN A 86 0.19 -21.98 -20.62
N GLY A 87 -0.42 -21.27 -19.69
CA GLY A 87 -1.07 -21.83 -18.52
C GLY A 87 -0.32 -21.60 -17.22
N LEU A 88 -0.93 -22.04 -16.12
CA LEU A 88 -0.35 -21.97 -14.79
C LEU A 88 0.69 -23.08 -14.63
N GLY A 89 1.84 -22.73 -14.06
CA GLY A 89 2.84 -23.71 -13.62
C GLY A 89 2.41 -24.45 -12.35
N PRO A 90 3.23 -25.40 -11.88
CA PRO A 90 3.02 -26.04 -10.60
C PRO A 90 3.19 -25.02 -9.44
N TRP A 91 2.67 -25.37 -8.25
CA TRP A 91 2.93 -24.62 -7.04
C TRP A 91 4.45 -24.50 -6.81
N MET A 92 4.88 -23.29 -6.49
CA MET A 92 6.29 -23.01 -6.23
C MET A 92 6.48 -22.39 -4.86
N LYS A 93 7.28 -23.01 -4.01
CA LYS A 93 7.75 -22.39 -2.77
C LYS A 93 8.71 -21.25 -3.05
N SER A 94 8.82 -20.32 -2.13
CA SER A 94 9.86 -19.30 -2.21
C SER A 94 11.25 -19.94 -2.24
N PRO A 95 12.17 -19.44 -3.08
CA PRO A 95 13.58 -19.88 -3.07
C PRO A 95 14.34 -19.31 -1.86
N PHE A 96 13.76 -18.37 -1.13
CA PHE A 96 14.40 -17.69 0.00
C PHE A 96 13.95 -18.27 1.33
N SER A 97 14.84 -18.21 2.32
CA SER A 97 14.53 -18.60 3.69
C SER A 97 13.78 -17.50 4.44
N PHE A 98 12.86 -17.91 5.30
CA PHE A 98 12.10 -17.02 6.18
C PHE A 98 12.45 -17.29 7.63
N ARG A 99 12.47 -16.23 8.43
CA ARG A 99 12.54 -16.31 9.89
C ARG A 99 11.65 -15.26 10.54
N GLN A 100 11.37 -15.47 11.81
CA GLN A 100 10.62 -14.50 12.60
C GLN A 100 11.53 -13.37 13.08
N TYR A 101 10.96 -12.16 13.11
CA TYR A 101 11.60 -10.94 13.57
C TYR A 101 10.67 -10.17 14.51
N GLY A 102 11.28 -9.37 15.39
CA GLY A 102 10.60 -8.57 16.37
C GLY A 102 9.85 -9.37 17.43
N GLU A 103 9.27 -8.69 18.38
CA GLU A 103 8.37 -9.28 19.39
C GLU A 103 7.03 -9.71 18.76
N CYS A 104 6.61 -9.04 17.68
CA CYS A 104 5.44 -9.40 16.89
C CYS A 104 5.57 -10.74 16.16
N GLY A 105 6.77 -11.31 16.06
CA GLY A 105 7.03 -12.58 15.38
C GLY A 105 6.77 -12.56 13.88
N LYS A 106 6.92 -11.41 13.23
CA LYS A 106 6.69 -11.26 11.79
C LYS A 106 7.68 -12.08 10.97
N HIS A 107 7.18 -12.95 10.10
CA HIS A 107 8.02 -13.64 9.14
C HIS A 107 8.45 -12.69 8.02
N LEU A 108 9.76 -12.55 7.85
CA LEU A 108 10.39 -11.86 6.73
C LEU A 108 11.42 -12.77 6.08
N SER A 109 11.58 -12.61 4.77
CA SER A 109 12.61 -13.35 4.03
C SER A 109 13.99 -12.75 4.27
N GLU A 110 15.01 -13.55 4.01
CA GLU A 110 16.41 -13.11 4.08
C GLU A 110 16.73 -11.92 3.17
N VAL A 111 15.98 -11.76 2.07
CA VAL A 111 16.13 -10.63 1.13
C VAL A 111 15.85 -9.29 1.78
N VAL A 112 14.90 -9.25 2.72
CA VAL A 112 14.49 -8.04 3.44
C VAL A 112 14.89 -8.09 4.92
N ALA A 113 15.88 -8.89 5.26
CA ALA A 113 16.36 -9.06 6.62
C ALA A 113 16.62 -7.75 7.40
N PRO A 114 17.17 -6.67 6.79
CA PRO A 114 17.37 -5.40 7.49
C PRO A 114 16.07 -4.75 7.98
N LEU A 115 14.91 -5.04 7.39
CA LEU A 115 13.62 -4.56 7.89
C LEU A 115 13.20 -5.25 9.18
N GLY A 116 13.84 -6.37 9.51
CA GLY A 116 13.60 -7.09 10.75
C GLY A 116 13.88 -6.27 12.01
N ASP A 117 14.83 -5.34 11.94
CA ASP A 117 15.19 -4.47 13.07
C ASP A 117 14.08 -3.48 13.44
N VAL A 118 13.15 -3.22 12.51
CA VAL A 118 12.00 -2.32 12.70
C VAL A 118 10.67 -3.05 12.51
N ALA A 119 10.66 -4.37 12.58
CA ALA A 119 9.47 -5.18 12.32
C ALA A 119 8.29 -4.83 13.24
N ASP A 120 8.58 -4.48 14.50
CA ASP A 120 7.56 -4.10 15.48
C ASP A 120 6.96 -2.71 15.24
N GLU A 121 7.62 -1.88 14.44
CA GLU A 121 7.13 -0.57 14.02
C GLU A 121 6.34 -0.61 12.70
N MET A 122 6.25 -1.78 12.06
CA MET A 122 5.63 -1.96 10.74
C MET A 122 4.24 -2.56 10.84
N ALA A 123 3.30 -2.03 10.06
CA ALA A 123 2.00 -2.65 9.83
C ALA A 123 2.00 -3.35 8.45
N PHE A 124 1.61 -4.62 8.42
CA PHE A 124 1.57 -5.44 7.21
C PHE A 124 0.12 -5.70 6.79
N VAL A 125 -0.23 -5.32 5.58
CA VAL A 125 -1.56 -5.58 5.01
C VAL A 125 -1.42 -6.58 3.86
N HIS A 126 -1.74 -7.84 4.13
CA HIS A 126 -1.51 -8.95 3.19
C HIS A 126 -2.64 -9.16 2.18
N ASN A 127 -3.86 -8.77 2.50
CA ASN A 127 -5.05 -9.06 1.69
C ASN A 127 -5.43 -7.94 0.72
N MET A 128 -4.46 -7.15 0.28
CA MET A 128 -4.71 -6.12 -0.72
C MET A 128 -4.88 -6.75 -2.09
N VAL A 129 -6.01 -6.47 -2.74
CA VAL A 129 -6.35 -6.99 -4.06
C VAL A 129 -6.56 -5.84 -5.03
N GLY A 130 -5.86 -5.88 -6.17
CA GLY A 130 -6.04 -4.95 -7.27
C GLY A 130 -6.95 -5.52 -8.36
N ARG A 131 -7.53 -4.64 -9.18
CA ARG A 131 -8.41 -5.02 -10.30
C ARG A 131 -7.65 -5.53 -11.53
N THR A 132 -6.35 -5.33 -11.58
CA THR A 132 -5.51 -5.64 -12.72
C THR A 132 -4.15 -6.16 -12.30
N GLY A 133 -3.62 -7.14 -13.02
CA GLY A 133 -2.25 -7.62 -12.92
C GLY A 133 -1.30 -6.99 -13.96
N VAL A 134 -1.79 -6.09 -14.82
CA VAL A 134 -0.96 -5.39 -15.81
C VAL A 134 -0.20 -4.26 -15.13
N HIS A 135 1.14 -4.31 -15.17
CA HIS A 135 2.02 -3.43 -14.38
C HIS A 135 1.74 -1.94 -14.58
N SER A 136 1.54 -1.47 -15.83
CA SER A 136 1.25 -0.07 -16.10
C SER A 136 -0.08 0.40 -15.52
N GLN A 137 -1.14 -0.38 -15.72
CA GLN A 137 -2.45 -0.08 -15.15
C GLN A 137 -2.44 -0.18 -13.62
N ALA A 138 -1.76 -1.19 -13.07
CA ALA A 138 -1.60 -1.36 -11.64
C ALA A 138 -0.81 -0.20 -11.01
N THR A 139 0.18 0.35 -11.71
CA THR A 139 0.93 1.53 -11.28
C THR A 139 0.01 2.76 -11.17
N TYR A 140 -0.83 2.99 -12.17
CA TYR A 140 -1.84 4.06 -12.08
C TYR A 140 -2.81 3.81 -10.93
N LEU A 141 -3.33 2.59 -10.82
CA LEU A 141 -4.28 2.22 -9.76
C LEU A 141 -3.69 2.47 -8.36
N GLN A 142 -2.46 2.05 -8.11
CA GLN A 142 -1.79 2.23 -6.83
C GLN A 142 -1.46 3.70 -6.52
N SER A 143 -1.14 4.47 -7.54
CA SER A 143 -0.72 5.87 -7.38
C SER A 143 -1.88 6.85 -7.32
N THR A 144 -2.99 6.56 -8.00
CA THR A 144 -4.11 7.49 -8.18
C THR A 144 -5.47 6.97 -7.75
N GLY A 145 -5.61 5.64 -7.60
CA GLY A 145 -6.89 4.96 -7.39
C GLY A 145 -7.64 4.60 -8.68
N PHE A 146 -7.08 4.95 -9.84
CA PHE A 146 -7.66 4.66 -11.17
C PHE A 146 -6.65 3.88 -12.01
N ASP A 147 -7.14 2.98 -12.85
CA ASP A 147 -6.32 2.14 -13.74
C ASP A 147 -5.95 2.82 -15.06
N THR A 148 -6.33 4.07 -15.23
CA THR A 148 -6.08 4.92 -16.40
C THR A 148 -5.32 6.18 -16.01
N PRO A 149 -4.54 6.80 -16.93
CA PRO A 149 -3.84 8.04 -16.67
C PRO A 149 -4.79 9.25 -16.57
N GLY A 150 -4.29 10.37 -16.04
CA GLY A 150 -5.00 11.64 -15.99
C GLY A 150 -5.58 12.02 -14.61
N PHE A 151 -5.37 11.21 -13.61
CA PHE A 151 -5.83 11.49 -12.25
C PHE A 151 -4.68 11.92 -11.34
N PRO A 152 -4.95 12.79 -10.34
CA PRO A 152 -3.94 13.21 -9.38
C PRO A 152 -3.44 12.04 -8.54
N GLY A 153 -2.15 12.01 -8.27
CA GLY A 153 -1.55 11.04 -7.37
C GLY A 153 -1.83 11.33 -5.90
N MET A 154 -1.54 10.35 -5.04
CA MET A 154 -1.76 10.43 -3.60
C MET A 154 -1.17 11.68 -2.96
N GLY A 155 0.06 12.06 -3.33
CA GLY A 155 0.70 13.26 -2.77
C GLY A 155 -0.02 14.55 -3.14
N SER A 156 -0.58 14.65 -4.34
CA SER A 156 -1.40 15.79 -4.75
C SER A 156 -2.67 15.90 -3.92
N TRP A 157 -3.33 14.76 -3.63
CA TRP A 157 -4.50 14.73 -2.77
C TRP A 157 -4.19 15.10 -1.31
N ILE A 158 -3.07 14.62 -0.79
CA ILE A 158 -2.59 14.98 0.56
C ILE A 158 -2.33 16.49 0.62
N SER A 159 -1.63 17.05 -0.37
CA SER A 159 -1.36 18.48 -0.44
C SER A 159 -2.63 19.32 -0.52
N TYR A 160 -3.59 18.88 -1.34
CA TYR A 160 -4.89 19.55 -1.47
C TYR A 160 -5.68 19.51 -0.17
N ALA A 161 -5.79 18.34 0.46
CA ALA A 161 -6.62 18.17 1.66
C ALA A 161 -5.98 18.77 2.90
N LEU A 162 -4.68 18.57 3.13
CA LEU A 162 -4.01 18.94 4.37
C LEU A 162 -3.20 20.23 4.28
N GLY A 163 -3.03 20.75 3.07
CA GLY A 163 -2.24 21.96 2.84
C GLY A 163 -0.74 21.73 2.97
N ASN A 164 0.00 22.81 3.10
CA ASN A 164 1.45 22.85 3.16
C ASN A 164 1.95 23.42 4.51
N MET A 165 3.06 22.92 4.98
CA MET A 165 3.76 23.46 6.15
C MET A 165 4.73 24.60 5.78
N ASN A 166 4.96 24.86 4.49
CA ASN A 166 5.92 25.81 3.98
C ASN A 166 5.41 26.44 2.68
N GLU A 167 5.57 27.76 2.54
CA GLU A 167 5.10 28.50 1.38
C GLU A 167 6.10 28.46 0.20
N ASN A 168 7.36 28.14 0.48
CA ASN A 168 8.46 28.29 -0.49
C ASN A 168 9.01 26.96 -1.02
N LEU A 169 8.45 25.81 -0.56
CA LEU A 169 8.89 24.48 -0.98
C LEU A 169 7.70 23.68 -1.52
N PRO A 170 7.91 22.84 -2.52
CA PRO A 170 6.86 21.94 -2.98
C PRO A 170 6.44 20.98 -1.86
N THR A 171 5.14 20.78 -1.69
CA THR A 171 4.56 19.88 -0.67
C THR A 171 4.81 18.42 -1.01
N PHE A 172 4.85 18.11 -2.31
CA PHE A 172 5.00 16.76 -2.82
C PHE A 172 6.06 16.72 -3.92
N VAL A 173 7.00 15.80 -3.78
CA VAL A 173 8.08 15.59 -4.72
C VAL A 173 8.12 14.11 -5.13
N VAL A 174 8.23 13.85 -6.40
CA VAL A 174 8.50 12.51 -6.96
C VAL A 174 9.96 12.47 -7.38
N LEU A 175 10.68 11.49 -6.88
CA LEU A 175 12.04 11.17 -7.30
C LEU A 175 11.98 9.99 -8.27
N PRO A 176 12.69 10.05 -9.42
CA PRO A 176 12.73 8.95 -10.40
C PRO A 176 13.52 7.75 -9.88
#